data_eec1586710245348e627d5d4eb94bf07
#
_entry.id   eec1586710245348e627d5d4eb94bf07
#
_cell.length_a   1.000
_cell.length_b   1.000
_cell.length_c   1.000
_cell.angle_alpha   90.00
_cell.angle_beta   90.00
_cell.angle_gamma   90.00
#
_symmetry.space_group_name_H-M   'P 1'
#
loop_
_entity.id
_entity.type
_entity.pdbx_description
1 polymer ?
#
loop_
_entity_poly.entity_id
_entity_poly.type
_entity_poly.pdbx_seq_one_letter_code
_entity_poly.pdbx_strand_id
1 'polypeptide(L)'
;CISDNNSKDNTKSIIEKYRTKLNINYSENSENIGFAKNAMKVVDLAKGKYSWIIGDDDLVLPDTFNILSKILKSNLNIEIFFLNSYYLNSDIISQSSKPFNTLELQFINLQHLSKVKEDKIVHFWDLIDPNISWEFLIGIFLIVFKTSKWIQSSKKVDIKKLDDKKIWSNFENTCFFPVVNAYAFKNSKAYICSRPLSINI
;
A
#
# COMPACT_ATOMS: atom_id res chain seq x y z
N CYS A 1 2.37 -11.86 0.60
CA CYS A 1 1.09 -12.32 0.06
C CYS A 1 0.87 -11.68 -1.29
N ILE A 2 0.35 -12.43 -2.25
CA ILE A 2 0.00 -11.95 -3.59
C ILE A 2 -1.41 -12.43 -3.91
N SER A 3 -2.29 -11.51 -4.31
CA SER A 3 -3.61 -11.82 -4.83
C SER A 3 -3.67 -11.39 -6.30
N ASP A 4 -3.59 -12.37 -7.18
CA ASP A 4 -3.65 -12.18 -8.62
C ASP A 4 -5.11 -12.06 -9.06
N ASN A 5 -5.46 -10.94 -9.65
CA ASN A 5 -6.83 -10.66 -10.09
C ASN A 5 -7.14 -11.18 -11.48
N ASN A 6 -6.71 -12.43 -11.76
CA ASN A 6 -6.89 -13.12 -13.04
C ASN A 6 -6.04 -12.50 -14.17
N SER A 7 -4.75 -12.29 -13.92
CA SER A 7 -3.78 -11.80 -14.91
C SER A 7 -3.69 -12.74 -16.13
N LYS A 8 -3.49 -12.17 -17.32
CA LYS A 8 -3.41 -12.92 -18.60
C LYS A 8 -2.01 -12.91 -19.21
N ASP A 9 -1.07 -12.31 -18.50
CA ASP A 9 0.34 -12.19 -18.87
C ASP A 9 1.20 -13.26 -18.19
N ASN A 10 2.49 -13.00 -18.04
CA ASN A 10 3.45 -13.91 -17.42
C ASN A 10 3.54 -13.80 -15.88
N THR A 11 2.60 -13.12 -15.22
CA THR A 11 2.59 -12.90 -13.76
C THR A 11 2.81 -14.19 -12.99
N LYS A 12 2.03 -15.24 -13.29
CA LYS A 12 2.12 -16.54 -12.62
C LYS A 12 3.51 -17.17 -12.73
N SER A 13 4.11 -17.13 -13.92
CA SER A 13 5.45 -17.70 -14.15
C SER A 13 6.54 -16.94 -13.36
N ILE A 14 6.40 -15.63 -13.23
CA ILE A 14 7.28 -14.80 -12.43
C ILE A 14 7.16 -15.18 -10.94
N ILE A 15 5.92 -15.31 -10.44
CA ILE A 15 5.68 -15.70 -9.04
C ILE A 15 6.31 -17.05 -8.73
N GLU A 16 6.11 -18.06 -9.58
CA GLU A 16 6.69 -19.40 -9.38
C GLU A 16 8.23 -19.38 -9.35
N LYS A 17 8.87 -18.54 -10.19
CA LYS A 17 10.32 -18.33 -10.15
C LYS A 17 10.80 -17.80 -8.79
N TYR A 18 10.04 -16.92 -8.15
CA TYR A 18 10.44 -16.33 -6.87
C TYR A 18 10.01 -17.15 -5.65
N ARG A 19 9.06 -18.07 -5.77
CA ARG A 19 8.64 -18.97 -4.66
C ARG A 19 9.77 -19.83 -4.12
N THR A 20 10.78 -20.13 -4.93
CA THR A 20 11.96 -20.87 -4.49
C THR A 20 12.88 -20.06 -3.58
N LYS A 21 12.75 -18.73 -3.58
CA LYS A 21 13.61 -17.79 -2.85
C LYS A 21 12.88 -17.04 -1.74
N LEU A 22 11.58 -16.90 -1.85
CA LEU A 22 10.75 -16.09 -0.97
C LEU A 22 9.57 -16.92 -0.46
N ASN A 23 9.17 -16.66 0.78
CA ASN A 23 7.95 -17.24 1.35
C ASN A 23 6.71 -16.49 0.79
N ILE A 24 6.21 -16.94 -0.35
CA ILE A 24 5.08 -16.33 -1.05
C ILE A 24 3.79 -17.11 -0.75
N ASN A 25 2.81 -16.42 -0.16
CA ASN A 25 1.42 -16.88 -0.09
C ASN A 25 0.67 -16.29 -1.30
N TYR A 26 0.38 -17.12 -2.30
CA TYR A 26 -0.21 -16.73 -3.57
C TYR A 26 -1.64 -17.25 -3.70
N SER A 27 -2.55 -16.40 -4.14
CA SER A 27 -3.91 -16.74 -4.52
C SER A 27 -4.24 -16.11 -5.87
N GLU A 28 -4.74 -16.92 -6.80
CA GLU A 28 -5.24 -16.49 -8.11
C GLU A 28 -6.77 -16.49 -8.10
N ASN A 29 -7.38 -15.42 -8.60
CA ASN A 29 -8.83 -15.35 -8.76
C ASN A 29 -9.24 -16.05 -10.07
N SER A 30 -10.40 -16.70 -10.08
CA SER A 30 -10.96 -17.31 -11.29
C SER A 30 -11.41 -16.28 -12.33
N GLU A 31 -11.70 -15.07 -11.87
CA GLU A 31 -12.06 -13.92 -12.69
C GLU A 31 -11.54 -12.62 -12.05
N ASN A 32 -11.53 -11.55 -12.81
CA ASN A 32 -11.28 -10.20 -12.26
C ASN A 32 -12.47 -9.79 -11.37
N ILE A 33 -12.23 -9.71 -10.06
CA ILE A 33 -13.23 -9.35 -9.04
C ILE A 33 -13.24 -7.86 -8.69
N GLY A 34 -12.47 -7.05 -9.42
CA GLY A 34 -12.30 -5.62 -9.16
C GLY A 34 -11.21 -5.32 -8.12
N PHE A 35 -10.75 -4.06 -8.12
CA PHE A 35 -9.63 -3.61 -7.30
C PHE A 35 -9.92 -3.74 -5.79
N ALA A 36 -11.05 -3.19 -5.32
CA ALA A 36 -11.38 -3.15 -3.90
C ALA A 36 -11.46 -4.55 -3.27
N LYS A 37 -12.18 -5.48 -3.93
CA LYS A 37 -12.30 -6.87 -3.46
C LYS A 37 -10.97 -7.60 -3.48
N ASN A 38 -10.14 -7.38 -4.51
CA ASN A 38 -8.82 -7.99 -4.60
C ASN A 38 -7.87 -7.47 -3.52
N ALA A 39 -7.90 -6.17 -3.22
CA ALA A 39 -7.15 -5.58 -2.13
C ALA A 39 -7.60 -6.11 -0.75
N MET A 40 -8.90 -6.33 -0.53
CA MET A 40 -9.39 -6.98 0.68
C MET A 40 -8.88 -8.42 0.78
N LYS A 41 -8.93 -9.15 -0.32
CA LYS A 41 -8.50 -10.56 -0.38
C LYS A 41 -7.01 -10.72 -0.07
N VAL A 42 -6.14 -9.84 -0.57
CA VAL A 42 -4.70 -9.94 -0.28
C VAL A 42 -4.40 -9.73 1.20
N VAL A 43 -5.17 -8.87 1.89
CA VAL A 43 -5.02 -8.68 3.34
C VAL A 43 -5.50 -9.90 4.13
N ASP A 44 -6.56 -10.58 3.69
CA ASP A 44 -7.03 -11.83 4.31
C ASP A 44 -5.99 -12.96 4.22
N LEU A 45 -5.11 -12.93 3.24
CA LEU A 45 -3.98 -13.87 3.13
C LEU A 45 -2.85 -13.58 4.12
N ALA A 46 -2.81 -12.37 4.71
CA ALA A 46 -1.71 -11.94 5.54
C ALA A 46 -1.75 -12.56 6.93
N LYS A 47 -0.61 -13.08 7.39
CA LYS A 47 -0.41 -13.66 8.74
C LYS A 47 0.41 -12.77 9.66
N GLY A 48 0.96 -11.67 9.14
CA GLY A 48 1.77 -10.73 9.89
C GLY A 48 0.94 -9.85 10.82
N LYS A 49 1.57 -9.34 11.89
CA LYS A 49 0.95 -8.36 12.80
C LYS A 49 0.54 -7.09 12.06
N TYR A 50 1.34 -6.68 11.10
CA TYR A 50 1.12 -5.51 10.24
C TYR A 50 1.06 -5.94 8.78
N SER A 51 0.28 -5.23 7.99
CA SER A 51 0.18 -5.37 6.54
C SER A 51 0.51 -4.05 5.87
N TRP A 52 1.13 -4.14 4.71
CA TRP A 52 1.38 -3.06 3.78
C TRP A 52 0.92 -3.52 2.40
N ILE A 53 -0.02 -2.82 1.79
CA ILE A 53 -0.48 -3.12 0.44
C ILE A 53 0.35 -2.28 -0.53
N ILE A 54 0.94 -2.93 -1.52
CA ILE A 54 1.74 -2.29 -2.57
C ILE A 54 1.16 -2.75 -3.90
N GLY A 55 0.99 -1.83 -4.84
CA GLY A 55 0.64 -2.12 -6.23
C GLY A 55 1.80 -2.84 -6.95
N ASP A 56 1.52 -3.45 -8.07
CA ASP A 56 2.53 -4.08 -8.93
C ASP A 56 3.29 -3.06 -9.78
N ASP A 57 2.81 -1.82 -9.81
CA ASP A 57 3.42 -0.64 -10.41
C ASP A 57 4.26 0.20 -9.44
N ASP A 58 4.13 -0.02 -8.13
CA ASP A 58 4.92 0.69 -7.12
C ASP A 58 6.29 0.04 -6.90
N LEU A 59 7.28 0.87 -6.52
CA LEU A 59 8.63 0.42 -6.22
C LEU A 59 8.97 0.60 -4.74
N VAL A 60 9.70 -0.35 -4.18
CA VAL A 60 10.22 -0.29 -2.81
C VAL A 60 11.69 0.09 -2.84
N LEU A 61 12.07 1.11 -2.05
CA LEU A 61 13.45 1.58 -1.98
C LEU A 61 14.36 0.56 -1.27
N PRO A 62 15.67 0.57 -1.56
CA PRO A 62 16.64 -0.19 -0.79
C PRO A 62 16.52 0.10 0.71
N ASP A 63 16.80 -0.91 1.55
CA ASP A 63 16.71 -0.85 3.02
C ASP A 63 15.35 -0.54 3.64
N THR A 64 14.30 -0.34 2.86
CA THR A 64 12.94 -0.02 3.36
C THR A 64 12.48 -1.00 4.43
N PHE A 65 12.63 -2.30 4.20
CA PHE A 65 12.16 -3.31 5.17
C PHE A 65 12.95 -3.28 6.49
N ASN A 66 14.25 -2.96 6.45
CA ASN A 66 15.06 -2.79 7.66
C ASN A 66 14.63 -1.56 8.44
N ILE A 67 14.39 -0.44 7.76
CA ILE A 67 13.92 0.82 8.35
C ILE A 67 12.53 0.62 8.93
N LEU A 68 11.60 0.09 8.15
CA LEU A 68 10.23 -0.17 8.57
C LEU A 68 10.19 -1.11 9.78
N SER A 69 10.98 -2.19 9.77
CA SER A 69 11.08 -3.11 10.90
C SER A 69 11.51 -2.41 12.20
N LYS A 70 12.48 -1.47 12.13
CA LYS A 70 12.91 -0.66 13.28
C LYS A 70 11.78 0.25 13.77
N ILE A 71 11.11 0.95 12.86
CA ILE A 71 9.96 1.83 13.19
C ILE A 71 8.86 1.03 13.90
N LEU A 72 8.46 -0.12 13.35
CA LEU A 72 7.41 -0.95 13.91
C LEU A 72 7.78 -1.50 15.30
N LYS A 73 9.03 -1.91 15.50
CA LYS A 73 9.53 -2.42 16.80
C LYS A 73 9.61 -1.34 17.86
N SER A 74 9.95 -0.11 17.48
CA SER A 74 10.06 1.03 18.41
C SER A 74 8.68 1.63 18.76
N ASN A 75 7.63 1.31 18.01
CA ASN A 75 6.31 1.93 18.15
C ASN A 75 5.20 0.87 18.31
N LEU A 76 5.35 -0.06 19.26
CA LEU A 76 4.48 -1.23 19.43
C LEU A 76 3.01 -0.90 19.72
N ASN A 77 2.73 0.29 20.25
CA ASN A 77 1.39 0.77 20.59
C ASN A 77 0.72 1.51 19.42
N ILE A 78 1.43 1.70 18.32
CA ILE A 78 0.88 2.33 17.13
C ILE A 78 0.28 1.25 16.23
N GLU A 79 -0.89 1.53 15.68
CA GLU A 79 -1.66 0.58 14.89
C GLU A 79 -1.74 0.93 13.40
N ILE A 80 -1.39 2.19 13.06
CA ILE A 80 -1.36 2.69 11.69
C ILE A 80 -0.17 3.62 11.50
N PHE A 81 0.52 3.46 10.37
CA PHE A 81 1.73 4.18 10.01
C PHE A 81 1.55 4.76 8.62
N PHE A 82 1.74 6.07 8.51
CA PHE A 82 1.85 6.75 7.23
C PHE A 82 3.34 6.76 6.83
N LEU A 83 3.63 6.25 5.65
CA LEU A 83 4.97 6.20 5.07
C LEU A 83 5.04 7.23 3.94
N ASN A 84 6.04 8.11 4.00
CA ASN A 84 6.30 8.98 2.86
C ASN A 84 6.79 8.15 1.66
N SER A 85 6.54 8.66 0.48
CA SER A 85 6.96 8.07 -0.79
C SER A 85 7.53 9.15 -1.70
N TYR A 86 8.24 8.74 -2.71
CA TYR A 86 8.50 9.58 -3.87
C TYR A 86 7.39 9.40 -4.90
N TYR A 87 7.23 10.41 -5.73
CA TYR A 87 6.44 10.34 -6.95
C TYR A 87 7.38 10.32 -8.16
N LEU A 88 7.11 9.42 -9.09
CA LEU A 88 7.83 9.31 -10.36
C LEU A 88 6.84 9.40 -11.51
N ASN A 89 7.06 10.36 -12.40
CA ASN A 89 6.23 10.52 -13.58
C ASN A 89 6.36 9.31 -14.51
N SER A 90 5.24 8.76 -14.96
CA SER A 90 5.15 7.65 -15.91
C SER A 90 5.93 7.88 -17.21
N ASP A 91 6.07 9.13 -17.67
CA ASP A 91 6.86 9.48 -18.84
C ASP A 91 8.35 9.15 -18.67
N ILE A 92 8.88 9.36 -17.46
CA ILE A 92 10.28 9.01 -17.13
C ILE A 92 10.47 7.50 -17.20
N ILE A 93 9.50 6.74 -16.71
CA ILE A 93 9.55 5.26 -16.71
C ILE A 93 9.48 4.71 -18.12
N SER A 94 8.64 5.28 -18.98
CA SER A 94 8.51 4.85 -20.36
C SER A 94 9.81 4.97 -21.16
N GLN A 95 10.69 5.91 -20.77
CA GLN A 95 12.00 6.18 -21.35
C GLN A 95 13.14 5.40 -20.68
N SER A 96 12.87 4.72 -19.56
CA SER A 96 13.88 3.98 -18.80
C SER A 96 14.11 2.58 -19.39
N SER A 97 15.30 2.03 -19.15
CA SER A 97 15.62 0.65 -19.52
C SER A 97 14.76 -0.35 -18.76
N LYS A 98 14.40 -1.46 -19.40
CA LYS A 98 13.66 -2.55 -18.75
C LYS A 98 14.56 -3.80 -18.61
N PRO A 99 14.55 -4.50 -17.46
CA PRO A 99 13.76 -4.21 -16.25
C PRO A 99 14.24 -2.94 -15.53
N PHE A 100 13.29 -2.20 -14.97
CA PHE A 100 13.57 -0.97 -14.23
C PHE A 100 14.41 -1.27 -12.98
N ASN A 101 15.52 -0.56 -12.82
CA ASN A 101 16.43 -0.75 -11.68
C ASN A 101 16.29 0.42 -10.70
N THR A 102 15.84 0.14 -9.49
CA THR A 102 15.70 1.16 -8.44
C THR A 102 17.01 1.86 -8.08
N LEU A 103 18.18 1.23 -8.32
CA LEU A 103 19.48 1.84 -8.07
C LEU A 103 19.80 2.96 -9.07
N GLU A 104 19.19 2.94 -10.25
CA GLU A 104 19.35 3.99 -11.27
C GLU A 104 18.59 5.28 -10.92
N LEU A 105 17.63 5.19 -9.99
CA LEU A 105 16.81 6.32 -9.55
C LEU A 105 17.58 7.42 -8.82
N GLN A 106 18.79 7.16 -8.31
CA GLN A 106 19.63 8.22 -7.69
C GLN A 106 19.96 9.37 -8.63
N PHE A 107 19.81 9.18 -9.93
CA PHE A 107 20.03 10.21 -10.96
C PHE A 107 18.76 10.93 -11.38
N ILE A 108 17.61 10.54 -10.86
CA ILE A 108 16.30 11.14 -11.17
C ILE A 108 15.93 12.10 -10.04
N ASN A 109 15.48 13.30 -10.40
CA ASN A 109 14.98 14.27 -9.42
C ASN A 109 13.59 13.86 -8.93
N LEU A 110 13.55 13.00 -7.91
CA LEU A 110 12.32 12.47 -7.32
C LEU A 110 11.65 13.53 -6.44
N GLN A 111 10.33 13.68 -6.56
CA GLN A 111 9.55 14.56 -5.71
C GLN A 111 8.94 13.80 -4.53
N HIS A 112 9.00 14.41 -3.34
CA HIS A 112 8.32 13.85 -2.17
C HIS A 112 6.81 13.98 -2.30
N LEU A 113 6.07 12.91 -2.04
CA LEU A 113 4.62 12.96 -1.94
C LEU A 113 4.16 13.77 -0.73
N SER A 114 4.83 13.62 0.40
CA SER A 114 4.54 14.39 1.60
C SER A 114 5.61 15.45 1.88
N LYS A 115 5.17 16.63 2.32
CA LYS A 115 6.03 17.74 2.75
C LYS A 115 6.52 17.60 4.20
N VAL A 116 6.13 16.55 4.91
CA VAL A 116 6.56 16.32 6.31
C VAL A 116 8.06 16.10 6.34
N LYS A 117 8.73 16.85 7.23
CA LYS A 117 10.21 16.85 7.34
C LYS A 117 10.75 16.00 8.48
N GLU A 118 9.91 15.65 9.46
CA GLU A 118 10.30 14.87 10.63
C GLU A 118 9.26 13.83 11.00
N ASP A 119 9.72 12.76 11.61
CA ASP A 119 8.85 11.70 12.09
C ASP A 119 8.07 12.20 13.31
N LYS A 120 6.78 11.87 13.36
CA LYS A 120 5.91 12.28 14.47
C LYS A 120 4.76 11.33 14.72
N ILE A 121 4.24 11.35 15.96
CA ILE A 121 3.02 10.66 16.34
C ILE A 121 1.89 11.67 16.41
N VAL A 122 0.78 11.37 15.74
CA VAL A 122 -0.42 12.22 15.64
C VAL A 122 -1.67 11.40 15.94
N HIS A 123 -2.85 12.01 16.01
CA HIS A 123 -4.10 11.28 15.95
C HIS A 123 -4.41 10.85 14.52
N PHE A 124 -5.18 9.77 14.35
CA PHE A 124 -5.55 9.27 13.01
C PHE A 124 -6.14 10.36 12.11
N TRP A 125 -7.01 11.22 12.66
CA TRP A 125 -7.67 12.27 11.88
C TRP A 125 -6.74 13.41 11.45
N ASP A 126 -5.62 13.60 12.15
CA ASP A 126 -4.60 14.59 11.78
C ASP A 126 -3.85 14.19 10.49
N LEU A 127 -3.97 12.91 10.07
CA LEU A 127 -3.44 12.47 8.77
C LEU A 127 -4.20 13.08 7.59
N ILE A 128 -5.46 13.48 7.79
CA ILE A 128 -6.29 14.14 6.76
C ILE A 128 -5.94 15.63 6.74
N ASP A 129 -4.67 15.92 6.57
CA ASP A 129 -4.12 17.27 6.43
C ASP A 129 -3.46 17.41 5.06
N PRO A 130 -3.95 18.29 4.17
CA PRO A 130 -3.35 18.51 2.86
C PRO A 130 -1.89 19.01 2.92
N ASN A 131 -1.44 19.51 4.08
CA ASN A 131 -0.03 19.83 4.30
C ASN A 131 0.84 18.59 4.55
N ILE A 132 0.24 17.47 4.98
CA ILE A 132 0.93 16.19 5.12
C ILE A 132 0.94 15.50 3.76
N SER A 133 -0.22 15.12 3.28
CA SER A 133 -0.46 14.59 1.94
C SER A 133 -1.97 14.50 1.70
N TRP A 134 -2.43 14.97 0.57
CA TRP A 134 -3.81 14.75 0.14
C TRP A 134 -4.02 13.30 -0.36
N GLU A 135 -2.94 12.59 -0.71
CA GLU A 135 -2.93 11.19 -1.16
C GLU A 135 -3.32 10.19 -0.04
N PHE A 136 -3.31 10.62 1.23
CA PHE A 136 -3.64 9.75 2.35
C PHE A 136 -4.98 9.02 2.16
N LEU A 137 -5.97 9.68 1.57
CA LEU A 137 -7.31 9.09 1.39
C LEU A 137 -7.36 8.00 0.32
N ILE A 138 -6.44 7.99 -0.63
CA ILE A 138 -6.48 7.08 -1.79
C ILE A 138 -5.21 6.23 -1.93
N GLY A 139 -4.08 6.69 -1.42
CA GLY A 139 -2.79 6.03 -1.56
C GLY A 139 -2.63 4.82 -0.64
N ILE A 140 -3.08 3.65 -1.08
CA ILE A 140 -2.98 2.41 -0.29
C ILE A 140 -1.53 2.03 0.02
N PHE A 141 -0.60 2.39 -0.86
CA PHE A 141 0.84 2.16 -0.73
C PHE A 141 1.52 3.04 0.33
N LEU A 142 0.83 4.05 0.85
CA LEU A 142 1.36 4.94 1.90
C LEU A 142 1.10 4.43 3.32
N ILE A 143 0.32 3.38 3.48
CA ILE A 143 -0.20 2.99 4.80
C ILE A 143 0.22 1.58 5.17
N VAL A 144 0.89 1.47 6.32
CA VAL A 144 1.08 0.20 7.03
C VAL A 144 0.12 0.17 8.21
N PHE A 145 -0.59 -0.92 8.38
CA PHE A 145 -1.66 -1.03 9.36
C PHE A 145 -1.68 -2.37 10.10
N LYS A 146 -2.27 -2.37 11.30
CA LYS A 146 -2.47 -3.59 12.09
C LYS A 146 -3.47 -4.52 11.41
N THR A 147 -2.99 -5.65 10.92
CA THR A 147 -3.71 -6.59 10.06
C THR A 147 -5.06 -7.02 10.65
N SER A 148 -5.06 -7.52 11.88
CA SER A 148 -6.28 -8.07 12.52
C SER A 148 -7.38 -7.02 12.67
N LYS A 149 -7.01 -5.77 13.02
CA LYS A 149 -7.97 -4.68 13.22
C LYS A 149 -8.56 -4.21 11.90
N TRP A 150 -7.76 -4.18 10.85
CA TRP A 150 -8.20 -3.85 9.51
C TRP A 150 -9.17 -4.92 8.97
N ILE A 151 -8.83 -6.22 9.05
CA ILE A 151 -9.70 -7.34 8.64
C ILE A 151 -11.04 -7.30 9.38
N GLN A 152 -11.03 -7.05 10.71
CA GLN A 152 -12.27 -6.93 11.47
C GLN A 152 -13.14 -5.77 10.97
N SER A 153 -12.52 -4.66 10.59
CA SER A 153 -13.21 -3.44 10.15
C SER A 153 -13.69 -3.52 8.70
N SER A 154 -12.95 -4.24 7.83
CA SER A 154 -13.35 -4.43 6.44
C SER A 154 -14.69 -5.17 6.31
N LYS A 155 -15.05 -6.02 7.28
CA LYS A 155 -16.35 -6.71 7.34
C LYS A 155 -17.56 -5.77 7.50
N LYS A 156 -17.31 -4.49 7.82
CA LYS A 156 -18.37 -3.46 7.92
C LYS A 156 -18.67 -2.80 6.57
N VAL A 157 -17.82 -3.03 5.58
CA VAL A 157 -18.06 -2.53 4.22
C VAL A 157 -19.05 -3.45 3.52
N ASP A 158 -20.03 -2.87 2.88
CA ASP A 158 -20.99 -3.62 2.06
C ASP A 158 -20.33 -4.08 0.76
N ILE A 159 -19.94 -5.36 0.71
CA ILE A 159 -19.24 -5.96 -0.43
C ILE A 159 -20.08 -5.86 -1.73
N LYS A 160 -21.42 -5.84 -1.64
CA LYS A 160 -22.26 -5.72 -2.82
C LYS A 160 -22.08 -4.38 -3.54
N LYS A 161 -21.70 -3.34 -2.80
CA LYS A 161 -21.39 -2.03 -3.39
C LYS A 161 -20.02 -1.96 -4.06
N LEU A 162 -19.19 -3.00 -3.89
CA LEU A 162 -17.88 -3.14 -4.52
C LEU A 162 -17.92 -4.03 -5.78
N ASP A 163 -19.08 -4.24 -6.38
CA ASP A 163 -19.24 -5.14 -7.53
C ASP A 163 -18.76 -4.55 -8.85
N ASP A 164 -18.56 -3.23 -8.92
CA ASP A 164 -18.04 -2.62 -10.12
C ASP A 164 -16.52 -2.87 -10.24
N LYS A 165 -16.10 -3.39 -11.38
CA LYS A 165 -14.69 -3.68 -11.69
C LYS A 165 -13.85 -2.42 -11.94
N LYS A 166 -14.50 -1.25 -12.13
CA LYS A 166 -13.83 0.03 -12.37
C LYS A 166 -13.61 0.77 -11.06
N ILE A 167 -12.37 1.04 -10.72
CA ILE A 167 -11.97 1.67 -9.44
C ILE A 167 -12.65 3.03 -9.20
N TRP A 168 -12.84 3.83 -10.24
CA TRP A 168 -13.42 5.19 -10.15
C TRP A 168 -14.92 5.26 -10.47
N SER A 169 -15.63 4.13 -10.51
CA SER A 169 -17.02 4.06 -10.95
C SER A 169 -18.01 4.57 -9.92
N ASN A 170 -17.71 4.41 -8.65
CA ASN A 170 -18.54 4.85 -7.54
C ASN A 170 -17.68 5.16 -6.31
N PHE A 171 -18.27 5.82 -5.31
CA PHE A 171 -17.59 6.22 -4.09
C PHE A 171 -17.07 5.02 -3.29
N GLU A 172 -17.84 3.96 -3.20
CA GLU A 172 -17.50 2.78 -2.43
C GLU A 172 -16.24 2.08 -2.98
N ASN A 173 -16.13 1.91 -4.30
CA ASN A 173 -14.94 1.34 -4.93
C ASN A 173 -13.72 2.25 -4.79
N THR A 174 -13.90 3.56 -4.98
CA THR A 174 -12.82 4.53 -4.90
C THR A 174 -12.31 4.68 -3.47
N CYS A 175 -13.23 4.77 -2.51
CA CYS A 175 -12.92 5.12 -1.13
C CYS A 175 -12.98 3.94 -0.14
N PHE A 176 -13.00 2.69 -0.61
CA PHE A 176 -13.10 1.53 0.29
C PHE A 176 -11.98 1.51 1.34
N PHE A 177 -10.76 1.82 0.93
CA PHE A 177 -9.58 1.76 1.80
C PHE A 177 -9.62 2.80 2.92
N PRO A 178 -9.83 4.11 2.64
CA PRO A 178 -9.98 5.10 3.71
C PRO A 178 -11.21 4.84 4.60
N VAL A 179 -12.30 4.31 4.07
CA VAL A 179 -13.47 3.91 4.87
C VAL A 179 -13.12 2.81 5.85
N VAL A 180 -12.43 1.75 5.41
CA VAL A 180 -11.97 0.68 6.31
C VAL A 180 -11.00 1.23 7.35
N ASN A 181 -10.05 2.09 6.95
CA ASN A 181 -9.10 2.73 7.86
C ASN A 181 -9.81 3.57 8.92
N ALA A 182 -10.83 4.34 8.53
CA ALA A 182 -11.63 5.12 9.47
C ALA A 182 -12.37 4.23 10.48
N TYR A 183 -13.00 3.14 10.03
CA TYR A 183 -13.61 2.17 10.95
C TYR A 183 -12.60 1.52 11.91
N ALA A 184 -11.40 1.23 11.42
CA ALA A 184 -10.37 0.55 12.18
C ALA A 184 -9.65 1.49 13.16
N PHE A 185 -9.31 2.72 12.74
CA PHE A 185 -8.27 3.51 13.41
C PHE A 185 -8.73 4.89 13.87
N LYS A 186 -10.02 5.25 13.76
CA LYS A 186 -10.55 6.58 14.13
C LYS A 186 -10.17 7.08 15.53
N ASN A 187 -9.92 6.18 16.46
CA ASN A 187 -9.51 6.49 17.85
C ASN A 187 -8.04 6.13 18.12
N SER A 188 -7.27 5.79 17.10
CA SER A 188 -5.88 5.37 17.25
C SER A 188 -4.93 6.54 17.07
N LYS A 189 -3.73 6.41 17.63
CA LYS A 189 -2.57 7.20 17.23
C LYS A 189 -1.99 6.62 15.95
N ALA A 190 -1.46 7.51 15.11
CA ALA A 190 -0.77 7.19 13.88
C ALA A 190 0.68 7.66 13.96
N TYR A 191 1.60 6.94 13.33
CA TYR A 191 2.97 7.35 13.15
C TYR A 191 3.17 7.88 11.72
N ILE A 192 3.81 9.02 11.57
CA ILE A 192 4.22 9.57 10.29
C ILE A 192 5.71 9.34 10.13
N CYS A 193 6.10 8.61 9.09
CA CYS A 193 7.48 8.48 8.64
C CYS A 193 7.75 9.52 7.56
N SER A 194 8.62 10.49 7.85
CA SER A 194 8.96 11.58 6.92
C SER A 194 9.86 11.13 5.78
N ARG A 195 10.67 10.10 6.03
CA ARG A 195 11.57 9.53 5.02
C ARG A 195 10.77 8.73 3.98
N PRO A 196 10.96 8.98 2.67
CA PRO A 196 10.39 8.12 1.64
C PRO A 196 10.91 6.69 1.72
N LEU A 197 10.01 5.73 1.65
CA LEU A 197 10.32 4.29 1.69
C LEU A 197 9.90 3.57 0.40
N SER A 198 9.17 4.24 -0.46
CA SER A 198 8.69 3.72 -1.74
C SER A 198 8.71 4.79 -2.82
N ILE A 199 8.37 4.38 -4.02
CA ILE A 199 8.17 5.26 -5.17
C ILE A 199 6.85 4.86 -5.78
N ASN A 200 5.93 5.81 -5.87
CA ASN A 200 4.68 5.66 -6.59
C ASN A 200 4.87 6.09 -8.05
N ILE A 201 4.30 5.33 -8.96
CA ILE A 201 4.35 5.52 -10.40
C ILE A 201 3.01 5.96 -10.95
#